data_fadcfdbce45ca893b20d6fac98591aa1
#
_entry.id   fadcfdbce45ca893b20d6fac98591aa1
#
_cell.length_a   1.000
_cell.length_b   1.000
_cell.length_c   1.000
_cell.angle_alpha   90.00
_cell.angle_beta   90.00
_cell.angle_gamma   90.00
#
_symmetry.space_group_name_H-M   'P 1'
#
loop_
_entity.id
_entity.type
_entity.pdbx_description
1 polymer ?
#
loop_
_entity_poly.entity_id
_entity_poly.type
_entity_poly.pdbx_seq_one_letter_code
_entity_poly.pdbx_strand_id
1 'polypeptide(L)'
;AGKFEERTRKEGLHLWYNVWFSKETSATRAATEVAFLNGIETAVPVPKIVSRATPETAWSLYGVRTGEWLFNDPDLSRQWYLDNPGTESWQKKGADIRLFDVWKQYNGNPAVIVAVVDGGINQEHPDLQDNLWTNPDEIPGNGMDDDGNGYVDDIHGYNFVDDNATLVPHRHGTHVAGTIGATNNNGTGIS
;
A
#
# COMPACT_ATOMS: atom_id res chain seq x y z
N ALA A 1 -18.25 -4.63 26.37
CA ALA A 1 -18.17 -4.70 24.92
C ALA A 1 -18.19 -3.25 24.41
N GLY A 2 -17.14 -2.83 23.77
CA GLY A 2 -16.97 -1.44 23.39
C GLY A 2 -17.67 -1.13 22.05
N LYS A 3 -17.82 0.16 21.74
CA LYS A 3 -18.34 0.67 20.46
C LYS A 3 -17.66 0.01 19.23
N PHE A 4 -16.46 -0.53 19.39
CA PHE A 4 -15.71 -1.23 18.36
C PHE A 4 -16.32 -2.59 17.99
N GLU A 5 -16.76 -3.35 18.99
CA GLU A 5 -17.38 -4.67 18.77
C GLU A 5 -18.75 -4.54 18.10
N GLU A 6 -19.50 -3.50 18.46
CA GLU A 6 -20.81 -3.23 17.86
C GLU A 6 -20.67 -2.82 16.39
N ARG A 7 -19.71 -1.94 16.07
CA ARG A 7 -19.39 -1.58 14.68
C ARG A 7 -18.91 -2.78 13.86
N THR A 8 -17.96 -3.56 14.39
CA THR A 8 -17.45 -4.76 13.72
C THR A 8 -18.58 -5.73 13.37
N ARG A 9 -19.56 -5.89 14.26
CA ARG A 9 -20.74 -6.73 14.03
C ARG A 9 -21.66 -6.12 12.96
N LYS A 10 -21.89 -4.82 13.01
CA LYS A 10 -22.75 -4.10 12.04
C LYS A 10 -22.21 -4.23 10.62
N GLU A 11 -20.90 -4.10 10.45
CA GLU A 11 -20.24 -4.17 9.14
C GLU A 11 -19.88 -5.63 8.73
N GLY A 12 -20.27 -6.63 9.51
CA GLY A 12 -20.05 -8.03 9.19
C GLY A 12 -18.60 -8.51 9.25
N LEU A 13 -17.66 -7.71 9.72
CA LEU A 13 -16.23 -8.07 9.78
C LEU A 13 -15.95 -9.29 10.66
N HIS A 14 -16.78 -9.54 11.67
CA HIS A 14 -16.71 -10.72 12.54
C HIS A 14 -17.10 -12.02 11.84
N LEU A 15 -17.64 -11.95 10.63
CA LEU A 15 -18.07 -13.09 9.83
C LEU A 15 -17.00 -13.64 8.89
N TRP A 16 -15.79 -13.05 8.90
CA TRP A 16 -14.67 -13.53 8.11
C TRP A 16 -13.84 -14.54 8.88
N TYR A 17 -13.59 -15.69 8.25
CA TYR A 17 -12.83 -16.80 8.83
C TYR A 17 -11.78 -17.32 7.86
N ASN A 18 -10.62 -17.71 8.38
CA ASN A 18 -9.63 -18.48 7.64
C ASN A 18 -9.92 -19.97 7.80
N VAL A 19 -10.07 -20.66 6.70
CA VAL A 19 -10.27 -22.11 6.69
C VAL A 19 -9.00 -22.79 6.19
N TRP A 20 -8.51 -23.75 6.96
CA TRP A 20 -7.34 -24.54 6.63
C TRP A 20 -7.79 -25.91 6.11
N PHE A 21 -7.14 -26.40 5.07
CA PHE A 21 -7.46 -27.70 4.45
C PHE A 21 -6.19 -28.49 4.14
N SER A 22 -6.32 -29.79 3.77
CA SER A 22 -5.17 -30.63 3.48
C SER A 22 -4.42 -30.20 2.22
N LYS A 23 -3.12 -30.52 2.16
CA LYS A 23 -2.26 -30.17 1.02
C LYS A 23 -2.67 -30.85 -0.30
N GLU A 24 -3.51 -31.88 -0.23
CA GLU A 24 -3.98 -32.65 -1.38
C GLU A 24 -5.10 -31.94 -2.16
N THR A 25 -5.75 -30.97 -1.54
CA THR A 25 -6.83 -30.19 -2.16
C THR A 25 -6.27 -28.87 -2.69
N SER A 26 -6.57 -28.52 -3.93
CA SER A 26 -6.21 -27.20 -4.44
C SER A 26 -7.02 -26.11 -3.75
N ALA A 27 -6.41 -24.92 -3.54
CA ALA A 27 -7.08 -23.80 -2.89
C ALA A 27 -8.37 -23.38 -3.61
N THR A 28 -8.37 -23.41 -4.93
CA THR A 28 -9.56 -23.07 -5.74
C THR A 28 -10.68 -24.09 -5.51
N ARG A 29 -10.37 -25.39 -5.49
CA ARG A 29 -11.36 -26.42 -5.23
C ARG A 29 -11.92 -26.32 -3.81
N ALA A 30 -11.06 -26.12 -2.81
CA ALA A 30 -11.49 -25.94 -1.42
C ALA A 30 -12.41 -24.71 -1.28
N ALA A 31 -12.06 -23.58 -1.88
CA ALA A 31 -12.92 -22.39 -1.87
C ALA A 31 -14.28 -22.64 -2.54
N THR A 32 -14.30 -23.37 -3.67
CA THR A 32 -15.56 -23.75 -4.32
C THR A 32 -16.42 -24.64 -3.44
N GLU A 33 -15.85 -25.66 -2.81
CA GLU A 33 -16.59 -26.57 -1.90
C GLU A 33 -17.12 -25.82 -0.67
N VAL A 34 -16.34 -24.90 -0.09
CA VAL A 34 -16.76 -24.08 1.05
C VAL A 34 -17.88 -23.10 0.68
N ALA A 35 -17.85 -22.53 -0.52
CA ALA A 35 -18.88 -21.59 -0.99
C ALA A 35 -20.28 -22.25 -1.12
N PHE A 36 -20.37 -23.58 -1.23
CA PHE A 36 -21.65 -24.30 -1.25
C PHE A 36 -22.22 -24.64 0.13
N LEU A 37 -21.48 -24.36 1.20
CA LEU A 37 -21.97 -24.62 2.56
C LEU A 37 -23.02 -23.58 2.95
N ASN A 38 -24.08 -24.04 3.63
CA ASN A 38 -25.11 -23.13 4.14
C ASN A 38 -24.52 -22.08 5.08
N GLY A 39 -24.86 -20.83 4.83
CA GLY A 39 -24.41 -19.69 5.64
C GLY A 39 -23.07 -19.11 5.20
N ILE A 40 -22.48 -19.59 4.11
CA ILE A 40 -21.30 -18.98 3.50
C ILE A 40 -21.75 -18.13 2.32
N GLU A 41 -21.48 -16.82 2.40
CA GLU A 41 -21.82 -15.85 1.35
C GLU A 41 -20.74 -15.83 0.25
N THR A 42 -19.48 -15.91 0.64
CA THR A 42 -18.33 -15.87 -0.27
C THR A 42 -17.17 -16.68 0.28
N ALA A 43 -16.48 -17.41 -0.59
CA ALA A 43 -15.22 -18.07 -0.26
C ALA A 43 -14.20 -17.79 -1.36
N VAL A 44 -13.04 -17.25 -0.99
CA VAL A 44 -11.93 -16.95 -1.90
C VAL A 44 -10.63 -17.59 -1.44
N PRO A 45 -9.79 -18.11 -2.36
CA PRO A 45 -8.47 -18.58 -1.99
C PRO A 45 -7.62 -17.44 -1.46
N VAL A 46 -6.99 -17.64 -0.29
CA VAL A 46 -5.93 -16.75 0.17
C VAL A 46 -4.64 -17.17 -0.51
N PRO A 47 -4.04 -16.37 -1.39
CA PRO A 47 -2.83 -16.75 -2.07
C PRO A 47 -1.69 -16.92 -1.07
N LYS A 48 -1.00 -18.06 -1.14
CA LYS A 48 0.25 -18.22 -0.42
C LYS A 48 1.32 -17.42 -1.15
N ILE A 49 1.89 -16.43 -0.48
CA ILE A 49 3.11 -15.77 -0.96
C ILE A 49 4.22 -16.82 -0.90
N VAL A 50 4.56 -17.39 -2.04
CA VAL A 50 5.71 -18.29 -2.17
C VAL A 50 6.87 -17.45 -2.64
N SER A 51 7.85 -17.20 -1.78
CA SER A 51 9.15 -16.75 -2.22
C SER A 51 9.74 -17.81 -3.15
N ARG A 52 9.84 -17.51 -4.44
CA ARG A 52 10.39 -18.43 -5.45
C ARG A 52 11.91 -18.46 -5.49
N ALA A 53 12.57 -17.63 -4.72
CA ALA A 53 14.02 -17.63 -4.63
C ALA A 53 14.47 -18.52 -3.47
N THR A 54 15.19 -19.59 -3.78
CA THR A 54 16.03 -20.23 -2.76
C THR A 54 17.17 -19.28 -2.43
N PRO A 55 17.61 -19.18 -1.16
CA PRO A 55 18.68 -18.26 -0.77
C PRO A 55 19.94 -18.35 -1.65
N GLU A 56 20.27 -19.54 -2.11
CA GLU A 56 21.52 -19.80 -2.86
C GLU A 56 21.48 -19.35 -4.32
N THR A 57 20.33 -19.35 -4.99
CA THR A 57 20.22 -18.89 -6.39
C THR A 57 19.99 -17.39 -6.50
N ALA A 58 19.47 -16.75 -5.47
CA ALA A 58 19.24 -15.31 -5.46
C ALA A 58 20.54 -14.50 -5.39
N TRP A 59 21.57 -15.03 -4.76
CA TRP A 59 22.85 -14.30 -4.58
C TRP A 59 23.71 -14.20 -5.84
N SER A 60 23.55 -15.09 -6.79
CA SER A 60 24.34 -15.10 -8.05
C SER A 60 23.85 -14.09 -9.08
N LEU A 61 22.64 -13.56 -8.93
CA LEU A 61 22.04 -12.55 -9.81
C LEU A 61 22.36 -11.11 -9.36
N TYR A 62 22.90 -10.95 -8.16
CA TYR A 62 23.35 -9.63 -7.70
C TYR A 62 24.69 -9.32 -8.34
N GLY A 63 24.64 -8.76 -9.54
CA GLY A 63 25.77 -8.03 -10.10
C GLY A 63 26.26 -7.03 -9.06
N VAL A 64 27.58 -6.94 -8.94
CA VAL A 64 28.31 -5.98 -8.11
C VAL A 64 27.58 -4.63 -8.17
N ARG A 65 27.19 -4.09 -7.02
CA ARG A 65 26.77 -2.70 -6.92
C ARG A 65 27.85 -1.82 -7.54
N THR A 66 27.66 -1.43 -8.75
CA THR A 66 28.32 -0.23 -9.27
C THR A 66 27.61 0.89 -8.53
N GLY A 67 28.30 1.75 -7.81
CA GLY A 67 27.76 2.72 -6.86
C GLY A 67 26.79 3.78 -7.41
N GLU A 68 26.03 3.43 -8.41
CA GLU A 68 24.94 4.23 -8.97
C GLU A 68 23.62 3.78 -8.34
N TRP A 69 22.96 4.71 -7.70
CA TRP A 69 21.61 4.54 -7.19
C TRP A 69 20.64 4.41 -8.36
N LEU A 70 19.58 3.63 -8.18
CA LEU A 70 18.56 3.40 -9.20
C LEU A 70 17.83 4.71 -9.59
N PHE A 71 17.64 5.59 -8.61
CA PHE A 71 17.03 6.91 -8.74
C PHE A 71 17.92 7.99 -8.14
N ASN A 72 17.64 9.26 -8.44
CA ASN A 72 18.42 10.42 -8.02
C ASN A 72 17.96 11.05 -6.70
N ASP A 73 17.02 10.41 -5.99
CA ASP A 73 16.42 10.94 -4.78
C ASP A 73 17.43 10.91 -3.62
N PRO A 74 17.70 12.06 -2.96
CA PRO A 74 18.84 12.21 -2.07
C PRO A 74 18.75 11.34 -0.80
N ASP A 75 17.54 11.02 -0.35
CA ASP A 75 17.30 10.21 0.84
C ASP A 75 17.05 8.72 0.55
N LEU A 76 17.13 8.28 -0.71
CA LEU A 76 16.97 6.88 -1.10
C LEU A 76 17.91 5.97 -0.33
N SER A 77 19.15 6.39 -0.09
CA SER A 77 20.15 5.62 0.67
C SER A 77 19.75 5.39 2.13
N ARG A 78 18.84 6.20 2.68
CA ARG A 78 18.34 6.07 4.06
C ARG A 78 17.18 5.08 4.16
N GLN A 79 16.59 4.69 3.04
CA GLN A 79 15.51 3.71 2.95
C GLN A 79 16.07 2.27 2.97
N TRP A 80 16.82 1.94 4.01
CA TRP A 80 17.52 0.66 4.16
C TRP A 80 16.61 -0.56 4.01
N TYR A 81 15.35 -0.43 4.29
CA TYR A 81 14.35 -1.50 4.19
C TYR A 81 14.03 -1.89 2.74
N LEU A 82 14.37 -1.07 1.75
CA LEU A 82 14.21 -1.35 0.33
C LEU A 82 15.32 -2.27 -0.20
N ASP A 83 16.56 -2.04 0.27
CA ASP A 83 17.76 -2.81 -0.05
C ASP A 83 18.80 -2.60 1.07
N ASN A 84 18.92 -3.57 1.98
CA ASN A 84 19.74 -3.45 3.18
C ASN A 84 21.18 -3.88 2.96
N PRO A 85 22.14 -2.95 2.87
CA PRO A 85 23.55 -3.28 2.69
C PRO A 85 24.20 -3.88 3.94
N GLY A 86 23.59 -3.74 5.13
CA GLY A 86 24.18 -4.15 6.40
C GLY A 86 25.38 -3.31 6.80
N THR A 87 25.37 -2.01 6.53
CA THR A 87 26.50 -1.10 6.84
C THR A 87 26.52 -0.67 8.29
N GLU A 88 25.36 -0.62 8.93
CA GLU A 88 25.24 -0.24 10.33
C GLU A 88 25.26 -1.46 11.26
N SER A 89 25.76 -1.29 12.49
CA SER A 89 25.91 -2.38 13.46
C SER A 89 24.60 -3.09 13.85
N TRP A 90 23.47 -2.41 13.71
CA TRP A 90 22.13 -2.94 13.98
C TRP A 90 21.44 -3.55 12.75
N GLN A 91 22.02 -3.36 11.57
CA GLN A 91 21.50 -3.90 10.32
C GLN A 91 21.98 -5.32 10.07
N LYS A 92 21.15 -6.10 9.41
CA LYS A 92 21.52 -7.40 8.86
C LYS A 92 21.41 -7.34 7.34
N LYS A 93 22.54 -7.52 6.65
CA LYS A 93 22.58 -7.52 5.19
C LYS A 93 21.51 -8.43 4.56
N GLY A 94 20.73 -7.88 3.64
CA GLY A 94 19.66 -8.57 2.93
C GLY A 94 18.39 -8.79 3.75
N ALA A 95 18.28 -8.21 4.95
CA ALA A 95 17.03 -8.14 5.70
C ALA A 95 16.21 -6.93 5.22
N ASP A 96 15.57 -7.05 4.06
CA ASP A 96 14.87 -6.01 3.33
C ASP A 96 13.75 -6.61 2.46
N ILE A 97 12.98 -5.77 1.79
CA ILE A 97 11.89 -6.17 0.89
C ILE A 97 12.34 -6.38 -0.56
N ARG A 98 13.61 -6.17 -0.88
CA ARG A 98 14.23 -6.36 -2.20
C ARG A 98 13.57 -5.54 -3.32
N LEU A 99 13.13 -4.35 -3.02
CA LEU A 99 12.35 -3.54 -3.96
C LEU A 99 13.17 -3.10 -5.18
N PHE A 100 14.49 -2.91 -5.03
CA PHE A 100 15.36 -2.51 -6.15
C PHE A 100 15.36 -3.52 -7.30
N ASP A 101 15.16 -4.79 -7.03
CA ASP A 101 15.06 -5.80 -8.09
C ASP A 101 13.73 -5.71 -8.84
N VAL A 102 12.67 -5.31 -8.16
CA VAL A 102 11.36 -5.07 -8.77
C VAL A 102 11.41 -3.81 -9.63
N TRP A 103 12.00 -2.73 -9.12
CA TRP A 103 12.09 -1.44 -9.85
C TRP A 103 12.90 -1.50 -11.14
N LYS A 104 13.80 -2.45 -11.31
CA LYS A 104 14.48 -2.70 -12.61
C LYS A 104 13.53 -3.15 -13.72
N GLN A 105 12.38 -3.65 -13.36
CA GLN A 105 11.42 -4.25 -14.28
C GLN A 105 10.05 -3.55 -14.26
N TYR A 106 9.69 -2.94 -13.13
CA TYR A 106 8.37 -2.40 -12.90
C TYR A 106 8.38 -1.30 -11.83
N ASN A 107 7.90 -0.11 -12.17
CA ASN A 107 7.87 1.07 -11.30
C ASN A 107 6.45 1.41 -10.79
N GLY A 108 5.55 0.45 -10.78
CA GLY A 108 4.16 0.69 -10.41
C GLY A 108 3.24 0.91 -11.61
N ASN A 109 2.00 1.21 -11.31
CA ASN A 109 0.99 1.52 -12.31
C ASN A 109 0.13 2.70 -11.81
N PRO A 110 0.10 3.84 -12.52
CA PRO A 110 -0.65 5.02 -12.09
C PRO A 110 -2.17 4.80 -12.03
N ALA A 111 -2.68 3.72 -12.61
CA ALA A 111 -4.09 3.35 -12.48
C ALA A 111 -4.44 2.67 -11.14
N VAL A 112 -3.44 2.34 -10.32
CA VAL A 112 -3.67 1.75 -8.99
C VAL A 112 -3.81 2.88 -7.98
N ILE A 113 -5.02 3.03 -7.44
CA ILE A 113 -5.32 4.00 -6.39
C ILE A 113 -5.17 3.33 -5.02
N VAL A 114 -4.42 3.96 -4.13
CA VAL A 114 -4.22 3.51 -2.75
C VAL A 114 -4.82 4.53 -1.79
N ALA A 115 -5.80 4.11 -1.00
CA ALA A 115 -6.38 4.95 0.04
C ALA A 115 -5.54 4.85 1.33
N VAL A 116 -5.07 6.00 1.82
CA VAL A 116 -4.39 6.12 3.12
C VAL A 116 -5.39 6.64 4.14
N VAL A 117 -5.93 5.74 4.97
CA VAL A 117 -6.86 6.07 6.05
C VAL A 117 -6.06 6.38 7.31
N ASP A 118 -5.80 7.65 7.55
CA ASP A 118 -4.89 8.14 8.60
C ASP A 118 -5.35 9.50 9.16
N GLY A 119 -4.52 10.19 9.90
CA GLY A 119 -4.83 11.50 10.48
C GLY A 119 -4.80 12.68 9.50
N GLY A 120 -4.52 12.44 8.23
CA GLY A 120 -4.42 13.43 7.16
C GLY A 120 -3.07 13.39 6.43
N ILE A 121 -2.93 14.23 5.40
CA ILE A 121 -1.76 14.27 4.53
C ILE A 121 -1.37 15.71 4.20
N ASN A 122 -0.08 15.99 4.08
CA ASN A 122 0.39 17.23 3.49
C ASN A 122 0.33 17.13 1.96
N GLN A 123 -0.72 17.68 1.37
CA GLN A 123 -0.95 17.68 -0.07
C GLN A 123 0.08 18.52 -0.85
N GLU A 124 0.73 19.49 -0.19
CA GLU A 124 1.76 20.35 -0.78
C GLU A 124 3.17 19.76 -0.65
N HIS A 125 3.29 18.53 -0.15
CA HIS A 125 4.61 17.92 0.01
C HIS A 125 5.25 17.67 -1.36
N PRO A 126 6.44 18.24 -1.66
CA PRO A 126 7.03 18.22 -3.00
C PRO A 126 7.32 16.81 -3.52
N ASP A 127 7.43 15.83 -2.65
CA ASP A 127 7.70 14.43 -2.96
C ASP A 127 6.42 13.59 -3.13
N LEU A 128 5.25 14.19 -2.99
CA LEU A 128 3.95 13.50 -3.09
C LEU A 128 3.03 14.07 -4.16
N GLN A 129 3.23 15.32 -4.57
CA GLN A 129 2.30 16.05 -5.44
C GLN A 129 2.01 15.33 -6.76
N ASP A 130 3.02 14.75 -7.39
CA ASP A 130 2.89 14.10 -8.70
C ASP A 130 2.11 12.78 -8.63
N ASN A 131 2.05 12.16 -7.45
CA ASN A 131 1.36 10.89 -7.22
C ASN A 131 0.07 11.04 -6.41
N LEU A 132 -0.31 12.27 -6.07
CA LEU A 132 -1.55 12.52 -5.35
C LEU A 132 -2.75 12.26 -6.27
N TRP A 133 -3.62 11.33 -5.87
CA TRP A 133 -4.84 11.06 -6.62
C TRP A 133 -5.75 12.29 -6.64
N THR A 134 -6.36 12.52 -7.79
CA THR A 134 -7.38 13.57 -7.96
C THR A 134 -8.66 12.92 -8.45
N ASN A 135 -9.78 13.23 -7.81
CA ASN A 135 -11.09 12.80 -8.26
C ASN A 135 -11.43 13.46 -9.62
N PRO A 136 -11.50 12.69 -10.72
CA PRO A 136 -11.72 13.26 -12.04
C PRO A 136 -13.17 13.74 -12.27
N ASP A 137 -14.08 13.30 -11.41
CA ASP A 137 -15.52 13.53 -11.55
C ASP A 137 -16.00 14.68 -10.66
N GLU A 138 -15.08 15.31 -9.88
CA GLU A 138 -15.32 16.47 -9.03
C GLU A 138 -14.80 17.77 -9.66
N ILE A 139 -15.55 18.87 -9.49
CA ILE A 139 -15.15 20.23 -9.89
C ILE A 139 -14.65 20.98 -8.65
N PRO A 140 -13.35 21.28 -8.52
CA PRO A 140 -12.78 21.84 -7.30
C PRO A 140 -13.44 23.13 -6.83
N GLY A 141 -13.87 23.15 -5.56
CA GLY A 141 -14.29 24.36 -4.85
C GLY A 141 -15.64 24.93 -5.29
N ASN A 142 -16.50 24.14 -5.94
CA ASN A 142 -17.81 24.58 -6.34
C ASN A 142 -18.89 24.39 -5.26
N GLY A 143 -18.56 23.64 -4.19
CA GLY A 143 -19.45 23.34 -3.07
C GLY A 143 -20.57 22.34 -3.39
N MET A 144 -20.38 21.53 -4.42
CA MET A 144 -21.32 20.48 -4.84
C MET A 144 -20.63 19.12 -4.83
N ASP A 145 -21.38 18.08 -4.67
CA ASP A 145 -21.01 16.69 -4.87
C ASP A 145 -21.36 16.37 -6.33
N ASP A 146 -20.36 16.50 -7.24
CA ASP A 146 -20.59 16.41 -8.68
C ASP A 146 -20.71 14.96 -9.16
N ASP A 147 -20.08 14.00 -8.48
CA ASP A 147 -20.12 12.57 -8.82
C ASP A 147 -21.23 11.81 -8.06
N GLY A 148 -21.91 12.45 -7.10
CA GLY A 148 -23.02 11.87 -6.36
C GLY A 148 -22.60 10.78 -5.36
N ASN A 149 -21.34 10.79 -4.90
CA ASN A 149 -20.81 9.81 -3.95
C ASN A 149 -21.13 10.12 -2.49
N GLY A 150 -21.67 11.30 -2.19
CA GLY A 150 -22.05 11.77 -0.86
C GLY A 150 -21.00 12.65 -0.19
N TYR A 151 -19.91 13.00 -0.88
CA TYR A 151 -18.81 13.81 -0.35
C TYR A 151 -18.54 15.02 -1.23
N VAL A 152 -18.85 16.21 -0.72
CA VAL A 152 -18.71 17.48 -1.44
C VAL A 152 -17.23 17.84 -1.61
N ASP A 153 -16.82 18.18 -2.84
CA ASP A 153 -15.45 18.62 -3.17
C ASP A 153 -14.33 17.64 -2.71
N ASP A 154 -14.53 16.33 -2.74
CA ASP A 154 -13.56 15.33 -2.27
C ASP A 154 -12.42 15.07 -3.26
N ILE A 155 -11.80 16.13 -3.75
CA ILE A 155 -10.82 16.16 -4.83
C ILE A 155 -9.61 15.22 -4.59
N HIS A 156 -9.08 15.20 -3.37
CA HIS A 156 -7.92 14.36 -3.00
C HIS A 156 -8.22 13.42 -1.83
N GLY A 157 -9.51 13.30 -1.49
CA GLY A 157 -10.01 12.54 -0.34
C GLY A 157 -10.86 13.38 0.59
N TYR A 158 -11.21 12.84 1.76
CA TYR A 158 -12.21 13.44 2.63
C TYR A 158 -11.82 13.37 4.11
N ASN A 159 -12.17 14.40 4.87
CA ASN A 159 -12.02 14.45 6.31
C ASN A 159 -13.32 13.96 6.98
N PHE A 160 -13.34 12.68 7.31
CA PHE A 160 -14.49 12.02 7.93
C PHE A 160 -14.75 12.40 9.39
N VAL A 161 -13.82 13.13 10.02
CA VAL A 161 -13.95 13.62 11.40
C VAL A 161 -14.78 14.88 11.42
N ASP A 162 -14.47 15.82 10.52
CA ASP A 162 -15.08 17.13 10.44
C ASP A 162 -16.14 17.21 9.32
N ASP A 163 -16.36 16.11 8.59
CA ASP A 163 -17.31 15.95 7.51
C ASP A 163 -17.18 17.02 6.42
N ASN A 164 -15.96 17.13 5.87
CA ASN A 164 -15.62 18.06 4.79
C ASN A 164 -14.39 17.63 3.99
N ALA A 165 -14.13 18.27 2.86
CA ALA A 165 -12.98 17.99 1.98
C ALA A 165 -11.65 18.58 2.46
N THR A 166 -11.57 19.23 3.62
CA THR A 166 -10.34 19.83 4.12
C THR A 166 -9.43 18.76 4.72
N LEU A 167 -8.40 18.37 3.99
CA LEU A 167 -7.37 17.46 4.51
C LEU A 167 -6.35 18.26 5.34
N VAL A 168 -6.24 17.88 6.61
CA VAL A 168 -5.29 18.52 7.53
C VAL A 168 -3.92 17.85 7.39
N PRO A 169 -2.81 18.60 7.20
CA PRO A 169 -1.48 18.02 7.17
C PRO A 169 -1.18 17.28 8.48
N HIS A 170 -0.87 15.98 8.38
CA HIS A 170 -0.50 15.17 9.53
C HIS A 170 0.78 14.39 9.26
N ARG A 171 1.74 14.49 10.18
CA ARG A 171 3.07 13.90 10.02
C ARG A 171 3.03 12.39 9.75
N HIS A 172 2.21 11.63 10.47
CA HIS A 172 2.12 10.19 10.32
C HIS A 172 1.54 9.81 8.94
N GLY A 173 0.38 10.33 8.58
CA GLY A 173 -0.24 10.02 7.28
C GLY A 173 0.60 10.49 6.10
N THR A 174 1.29 11.63 6.19
CA THR A 174 2.24 12.08 5.16
C THR A 174 3.41 11.11 5.01
N HIS A 175 3.95 10.59 6.13
CA HIS A 175 5.04 9.61 6.08
C HIS A 175 4.57 8.26 5.50
N VAL A 176 3.38 7.80 5.87
CA VAL A 176 2.79 6.57 5.31
C VAL A 176 2.57 6.72 3.80
N ALA A 177 2.01 7.85 3.37
CA ALA A 177 1.82 8.14 1.95
C ALA A 177 3.16 8.18 1.19
N GLY A 178 4.20 8.80 1.76
CA GLY A 178 5.55 8.80 1.19
C GLY A 178 6.15 7.41 1.05
N THR A 179 5.94 6.53 2.03
CA THR A 179 6.40 5.13 1.96
C THR A 179 5.70 4.34 0.84
N ILE A 180 4.48 4.72 0.48
CA ILE A 180 3.67 4.05 -0.54
C ILE A 180 3.94 4.62 -1.93
N GLY A 181 4.05 5.94 -2.05
CA GLY A 181 3.99 6.63 -3.34
C GLY A 181 4.74 7.97 -3.37
N ALA A 182 5.90 8.09 -2.73
CA ALA A 182 6.80 9.19 -3.03
C ALA A 182 7.19 9.16 -4.52
N THR A 183 7.44 10.34 -5.09
CA THR A 183 7.78 10.45 -6.52
C THR A 183 9.24 10.10 -6.72
N ASN A 184 9.50 8.92 -7.28
CA ASN A 184 10.88 8.50 -7.57
C ASN A 184 11.52 9.30 -8.71
N ASN A 185 12.83 9.49 -8.58
CA ASN A 185 13.69 10.14 -9.59
C ASN A 185 13.32 11.61 -9.84
N ASN A 186 12.79 12.29 -8.84
CA ASN A 186 12.48 13.71 -8.88
C ASN A 186 13.58 14.60 -8.25
N GLY A 187 14.64 14.00 -7.71
CA GLY A 187 15.74 14.69 -7.03
C GLY A 187 15.37 15.26 -5.67
N THR A 188 14.28 14.78 -5.08
CA THR A 188 13.75 15.27 -3.80
C THR A 188 13.43 14.07 -2.89
N GLY A 189 13.76 14.16 -1.61
CA GLY A 189 13.29 13.25 -0.56
C GLY A 189 13.66 11.78 -0.79
N ILE A 190 12.65 10.92 -0.84
CA ILE A 190 12.72 9.44 -0.90
C ILE A 190 12.13 8.89 -2.20
N SER A 191 12.23 7.58 -2.39
CA SER A 191 11.66 6.90 -3.56
C SER A 191 10.61 5.87 -3.18
#